data_77257fd8627e0b9bcc534662b652d7e7
#
_entry.id   77257fd8627e0b9bcc534662b652d7e7
#
_cell.length_a   1.000
_cell.length_b   1.000
_cell.length_c   1.000
_cell.angle_alpha   90.00
_cell.angle_beta   90.00
_cell.angle_gamma   90.00
#
_symmetry.space_group_name_H-M   'P 1'
#
loop_
_entity.id
_entity.type
_entity.pdbx_description
1 polymer ?
#
loop_
_entity_poly.entity_id
_entity_poly.type
_entity_poly.pdbx_seq_one_letter_code
_entity_poly.pdbx_strand_id
1 'polypeptide(L)'
;MDYGKKFQKEGLTFDDVLLIPAKSDVLPADVSLKTRLTNKISLNIPVLSAAMDTVTESNLAIAIAREGGAGTIHKNMTIEAQVDQVDRVKRSENGVITNPIFLGPNNYVYEAEALMHKFKISGVPICDANKRVIGIITNRDMRFMVDFNVRISDVMTKENLVLAPEGTTLADAQEILRRHKIEKLPIVDANNILKGLITIKDIEKATKYPNSAKDSRGRLICGAAIGVTVDCVDRAGALLAAGADFLVLDSAHGHSQGIINKVFEVKNAFPDAQIIAGNIATGAAARELIEAGADAIKVGIGPGSICTTRIVAGIGVPQITAICDAAEVADKYGIPVIADGGLKYSGDIVKAIAAGASSVMIGSMFAGCEESPGAEELYQGRRFKVYRGMGSISAMEQGSKDRYFQQGNKKLVPEGVEGRVPYKGALADTVYQLMGGLRSGMGYCGAATIEELRENGEFVRITGAGLRESHPHDINITKEAPNYSSMG
;
A
#
# COMPACT_ATOMS: atom_id res chain seq x y z
N MET A 1 43.01 9.06 -19.26
CA MET A 1 41.88 8.69 -18.39
C MET A 1 42.40 8.44 -16.98
N ASP A 2 41.80 9.06 -15.98
CA ASP A 2 42.11 8.78 -14.57
C ASP A 2 41.25 7.62 -14.09
N TYR A 3 41.81 6.43 -14.05
CA TYR A 3 41.05 5.21 -13.67
C TYR A 3 40.68 5.17 -12.19
N GLY A 4 41.44 5.91 -11.31
CA GLY A 4 41.11 6.02 -9.88
C GLY A 4 39.74 6.68 -9.63
N LYS A 5 39.36 7.64 -10.48
CA LYS A 5 38.04 8.31 -10.39
C LYS A 5 36.85 7.44 -10.81
N LYS A 6 37.08 6.25 -11.40
CA LYS A 6 36.03 5.32 -11.75
C LYS A 6 35.49 4.57 -10.52
N PHE A 7 36.26 4.41 -9.47
CA PHE A 7 35.88 3.77 -8.23
C PHE A 7 35.53 4.82 -7.18
N GLN A 8 34.25 5.08 -6.97
CA GLN A 8 33.80 6.19 -6.12
C GLN A 8 33.86 5.86 -4.64
N LYS A 9 33.35 4.70 -4.24
CA LYS A 9 33.29 4.26 -2.86
C LYS A 9 32.93 2.77 -2.75
N GLU A 10 33.09 2.22 -1.54
CA GLU A 10 32.58 0.91 -1.18
C GLU A 10 31.07 0.97 -1.02
N GLY A 11 30.36 -0.01 -1.58
CA GLY A 11 28.92 -0.14 -1.44
C GLY A 11 28.54 -1.15 -0.37
N LEU A 12 27.59 -0.81 0.50
CA LEU A 12 27.14 -1.63 1.62
C LEU A 12 25.68 -2.10 1.44
N THR A 13 25.44 -3.40 1.66
CA THR A 13 24.12 -4.02 1.73
C THR A 13 23.62 -4.07 3.19
N PHE A 14 22.41 -4.58 3.41
CA PHE A 14 21.91 -4.85 4.76
C PHE A 14 22.77 -5.89 5.52
N ASP A 15 23.43 -6.79 4.81
CA ASP A 15 24.26 -7.85 5.39
C ASP A 15 25.67 -7.35 5.79
N ASP A 16 26.08 -6.17 5.37
CA ASP A 16 27.41 -5.60 5.64
C ASP A 16 27.44 -4.73 6.89
N VAL A 17 26.29 -4.48 7.53
CA VAL A 17 26.17 -3.57 8.66
C VAL A 17 25.28 -4.12 9.77
N LEU A 18 25.55 -3.70 11.01
CA LEU A 18 24.64 -3.80 12.13
C LEU A 18 24.46 -2.43 12.78
N LEU A 19 23.32 -2.19 13.43
CA LEU A 19 23.11 -1.01 14.26
C LEU A 19 23.79 -1.18 15.61
N ILE A 20 24.40 -0.12 16.09
CA ILE A 20 25.03 -0.07 17.41
C ILE A 20 23.94 0.21 18.45
N PRO A 21 23.80 -0.62 19.50
CA PRO A 21 22.83 -0.33 20.56
C PRO A 21 23.25 0.92 21.34
N ALA A 22 22.26 1.79 21.62
CA ALA A 22 22.45 3.02 22.36
C ALA A 22 21.84 2.90 23.77
N LYS A 23 22.19 3.87 24.66
CA LYS A 23 21.46 4.01 25.92
C LYS A 23 19.99 4.31 25.62
N SER A 24 19.09 3.54 26.19
CA SER A 24 17.65 3.64 25.92
C SER A 24 16.85 3.65 27.21
N ASP A 25 15.87 4.52 27.29
CA ASP A 25 14.75 4.54 28.24
C ASP A 25 13.40 4.30 27.51
N VAL A 26 13.46 3.93 26.22
CA VAL A 26 12.29 3.69 25.35
C VAL A 26 11.98 2.19 25.34
N LEU A 27 10.76 1.82 25.71
CA LEU A 27 10.29 0.44 25.59
C LEU A 27 9.70 0.17 24.19
N PRO A 28 9.85 -1.03 23.64
CA PRO A 28 9.28 -1.39 22.33
C PRO A 28 7.77 -1.15 22.21
N ALA A 29 7.03 -1.22 23.32
CA ALA A 29 5.58 -0.95 23.34
C ALA A 29 5.23 0.52 23.15
N ASP A 30 6.12 1.42 23.54
CA ASP A 30 5.87 2.87 23.63
C ASP A 30 6.31 3.63 22.34
N VAL A 31 7.03 2.94 21.42
CA VAL A 31 7.50 3.59 20.20
C VAL A 31 6.37 3.89 19.23
N SER A 32 6.46 5.02 18.55
CA SER A 32 5.56 5.41 17.46
C SER A 32 6.14 4.98 16.12
N LEU A 33 5.38 4.18 15.36
CA LEU A 33 5.74 3.77 14.01
C LEU A 33 5.20 4.72 12.92
N LYS A 34 4.55 5.82 13.30
CA LYS A 34 4.04 6.82 12.36
C LYS A 34 5.19 7.40 11.54
N THR A 35 4.94 7.55 10.23
CA THR A 35 5.92 8.08 9.29
C THR A 35 5.26 8.91 8.20
N ARG A 36 6.05 9.72 7.51
CA ARG A 36 5.64 10.42 6.29
C ARG A 36 5.87 9.53 5.08
N LEU A 37 4.85 9.37 4.24
CA LEU A 37 4.96 8.72 2.94
C LEU A 37 5.28 9.73 1.84
N THR A 38 4.59 10.86 1.88
CA THR A 38 4.80 12.03 1.01
C THR A 38 4.68 13.30 1.84
N ASN A 39 4.74 14.45 1.21
CA ASN A 39 4.55 15.72 1.93
C ASN A 39 3.14 15.88 2.54
N LYS A 40 2.13 15.20 1.97
CA LYS A 40 0.72 15.33 2.40
C LYS A 40 0.16 14.05 3.01
N ILE A 41 0.84 12.91 2.88
CA ILE A 41 0.35 11.61 3.32
C ILE A 41 1.26 11.05 4.41
N SER A 42 0.64 10.63 5.53
CA SER A 42 1.30 9.90 6.61
C SER A 42 0.73 8.49 6.74
N LEU A 43 1.57 7.56 7.17
CA LEU A 43 1.20 6.18 7.47
C LEU A 43 1.36 5.91 8.97
N ASN A 44 0.62 4.93 9.49
CA ASN A 44 0.71 4.50 10.89
C ASN A 44 1.82 3.45 11.11
N ILE A 45 2.27 2.77 10.05
CA ILE A 45 3.47 1.93 10.00
C ILE A 45 4.28 2.26 8.74
N PRO A 46 5.62 2.14 8.75
CA PRO A 46 6.47 2.58 7.64
C PRO A 46 6.57 1.52 6.51
N VAL A 47 5.44 0.96 6.08
CA VAL A 47 5.43 -0.17 5.13
C VAL A 47 4.47 0.06 3.98
N LEU A 48 4.99 -0.17 2.74
CA LEU A 48 4.19 -0.26 1.52
C LEU A 48 4.31 -1.66 0.91
N SER A 49 3.28 -2.11 0.20
CA SER A 49 3.39 -3.28 -0.67
C SER A 49 3.75 -2.89 -2.10
N ALA A 50 4.60 -3.70 -2.72
CA ALA A 50 5.17 -3.43 -4.04
C ALA A 50 4.13 -3.53 -5.16
N ALA A 51 4.25 -2.66 -6.17
CA ALA A 51 3.41 -2.62 -7.35
C ALA A 51 3.74 -3.76 -8.35
N MET A 52 3.56 -5.00 -7.92
CA MET A 52 3.86 -6.20 -8.70
C MET A 52 2.62 -7.07 -8.85
N ASP A 53 2.45 -7.67 -10.03
CA ASP A 53 1.26 -8.41 -10.41
C ASP A 53 1.05 -9.76 -9.67
N THR A 54 2.03 -10.17 -8.87
CA THR A 54 1.93 -11.30 -7.94
C THR A 54 1.98 -10.86 -6.47
N VAL A 55 1.91 -9.55 -6.20
CA VAL A 55 1.97 -9.00 -4.83
C VAL A 55 0.75 -8.16 -4.48
N THR A 56 0.44 -7.11 -5.24
CA THR A 56 -0.55 -6.12 -4.81
C THR A 56 -1.68 -5.90 -5.79
N GLU A 57 -2.83 -6.46 -5.47
CA GLU A 57 -4.15 -6.06 -5.93
C GLU A 57 -5.02 -5.61 -4.74
N SER A 58 -6.31 -5.38 -4.95
CA SER A 58 -7.21 -4.81 -3.93
C SER A 58 -7.22 -5.56 -2.60
N ASN A 59 -7.15 -6.90 -2.61
CA ASN A 59 -7.19 -7.69 -1.37
C ASN A 59 -5.98 -7.38 -0.47
N LEU A 60 -4.77 -7.43 -1.02
CA LEU A 60 -3.56 -7.13 -0.25
C LEU A 60 -3.46 -5.64 0.09
N ALA A 61 -3.89 -4.74 -0.81
CA ALA A 61 -3.92 -3.31 -0.53
C ALA A 61 -4.87 -2.98 0.65
N ILE A 62 -6.03 -3.63 0.73
CA ILE A 62 -6.95 -3.52 1.87
C ILE A 62 -6.29 -4.04 3.15
N ALA A 63 -5.67 -5.23 3.10
CA ALA A 63 -5.06 -5.85 4.26
C ALA A 63 -3.94 -4.99 4.84
N ILE A 64 -3.00 -4.51 4.00
CA ILE A 64 -1.88 -3.68 4.49
C ILE A 64 -2.35 -2.31 5.01
N ALA A 65 -3.37 -1.70 4.39
CA ALA A 65 -3.92 -0.44 4.86
C ALA A 65 -4.63 -0.57 6.22
N ARG A 66 -5.25 -1.72 6.51
CA ARG A 66 -5.83 -2.07 7.81
C ARG A 66 -4.79 -2.16 8.92
N GLU A 67 -3.60 -2.64 8.59
CA GLU A 67 -2.46 -2.70 9.52
C GLU A 67 -1.78 -1.33 9.70
N GLY A 68 -2.12 -0.33 8.88
CA GLY A 68 -1.59 1.04 8.99
C GLY A 68 -0.57 1.42 7.93
N GLY A 69 -0.26 0.53 6.99
CA GLY A 69 0.57 0.79 5.81
C GLY A 69 -0.23 1.23 4.59
N ALA A 70 0.31 1.05 3.38
CA ALA A 70 -0.41 1.31 2.15
C ALA A 70 -0.05 0.31 1.04
N GLY A 71 -1.05 -0.07 0.23
CA GLY A 71 -0.85 -0.88 -0.96
C GLY A 71 -0.67 -0.04 -2.21
N THR A 72 0.20 -0.50 -3.13
CA THR A 72 0.35 0.10 -4.45
C THR A 72 -0.17 -0.88 -5.51
N ILE A 73 -1.32 -0.58 -6.11
CA ILE A 73 -1.92 -1.41 -7.16
C ILE A 73 -1.02 -1.38 -8.41
N HIS A 74 -0.66 -2.55 -8.92
CA HIS A 74 0.20 -2.67 -10.10
C HIS A 74 -0.50 -2.21 -11.38
N LYS A 75 0.29 -1.83 -12.40
CA LYS A 75 -0.21 -1.35 -13.71
C LYS A 75 -0.29 -2.42 -14.81
N ASN A 76 0.07 -3.67 -14.49
CA ASN A 76 0.09 -4.78 -15.48
C ASN A 76 -1.34 -5.27 -15.78
N MET A 77 -2.21 -4.34 -16.11
CA MET A 77 -3.62 -4.50 -16.45
C MET A 77 -4.14 -3.27 -17.20
N THR A 78 -5.35 -3.33 -17.75
CA THR A 78 -5.99 -2.17 -18.41
C THR A 78 -6.26 -1.05 -17.39
N ILE A 79 -6.49 0.17 -17.87
CA ILE A 79 -6.83 1.33 -17.02
C ILE A 79 -8.10 1.03 -16.22
N GLU A 80 -9.14 0.50 -16.86
CA GLU A 80 -10.43 0.18 -16.26
C GLU A 80 -10.29 -0.88 -15.15
N ALA A 81 -9.49 -1.93 -15.39
CA ALA A 81 -9.24 -2.96 -14.38
C ALA A 81 -8.48 -2.39 -13.17
N GLN A 82 -7.50 -1.52 -13.39
CA GLN A 82 -6.75 -0.89 -12.31
C GLN A 82 -7.61 0.08 -11.50
N VAL A 83 -8.47 0.84 -12.18
CA VAL A 83 -9.49 1.71 -11.57
C VAL A 83 -10.44 0.90 -10.68
N ASP A 84 -10.93 -0.26 -11.16
CA ASP A 84 -11.78 -1.16 -10.36
C ASP A 84 -11.07 -1.67 -9.10
N GLN A 85 -9.78 -2.00 -9.17
CA GLN A 85 -8.98 -2.38 -8.01
C GLN A 85 -8.89 -1.24 -6.98
N VAL A 86 -8.61 -0.01 -7.42
CA VAL A 86 -8.57 1.17 -6.54
C VAL A 86 -9.94 1.42 -5.91
N ASP A 87 -11.01 1.41 -6.71
CA ASP A 87 -12.39 1.62 -6.24
C ASP A 87 -12.79 0.59 -5.17
N ARG A 88 -12.41 -0.69 -5.34
CA ARG A 88 -12.61 -1.74 -4.33
C ARG A 88 -11.93 -1.41 -3.00
N VAL A 89 -10.69 -0.92 -3.03
CA VAL A 89 -9.98 -0.50 -1.80
C VAL A 89 -10.72 0.67 -1.17
N LYS A 90 -11.04 1.69 -1.93
CA LYS A 90 -11.69 2.92 -1.43
C LYS A 90 -13.10 2.68 -0.88
N ARG A 91 -13.80 1.65 -1.38
CA ARG A 91 -15.13 1.24 -0.87
C ARG A 91 -15.07 0.22 0.26
N SER A 92 -13.92 -0.40 0.52
CA SER A 92 -13.80 -1.48 1.53
C SER A 92 -14.06 -0.99 2.95
N GLU A 93 -13.68 0.25 3.25
CA GLU A 93 -13.95 0.91 4.52
C GLU A 93 -14.31 2.38 4.29
N ASN A 94 -15.37 2.79 4.95
CA ASN A 94 -15.80 4.17 5.01
C ASN A 94 -16.07 4.52 6.47
N GLY A 95 -15.62 5.68 6.92
CA GLY A 95 -16.07 6.22 8.21
C GLY A 95 -17.52 6.65 8.09
N VAL A 96 -17.76 7.63 7.24
CA VAL A 96 -19.08 8.04 6.74
C VAL A 96 -19.07 7.83 5.24
N ILE A 97 -19.96 7.02 4.69
CA ILE A 97 -20.12 6.86 3.25
C ILE A 97 -20.64 8.19 2.71
N THR A 98 -19.76 9.00 2.12
CA THR A 98 -20.15 10.24 1.45
C THR A 98 -20.73 9.90 0.07
N ASN A 99 -21.84 10.50 -0.33
CA ASN A 99 -22.60 10.18 -1.54
C ASN A 99 -23.07 8.72 -1.59
N PRO A 100 -23.86 8.26 -0.59
CA PRO A 100 -24.39 6.90 -0.61
C PRO A 100 -25.31 6.71 -1.83
N ILE A 101 -25.31 5.49 -2.35
CA ILE A 101 -26.27 5.08 -3.37
C ILE A 101 -27.66 5.17 -2.78
N PHE A 102 -28.61 5.77 -3.48
CA PHE A 102 -30.00 5.86 -3.08
C PHE A 102 -30.93 5.54 -4.26
N LEU A 103 -32.16 5.19 -3.96
CA LEU A 103 -33.24 4.99 -4.93
C LEU A 103 -34.41 5.91 -4.61
N GLY A 104 -35.32 6.06 -5.58
CA GLY A 104 -36.58 6.77 -5.39
C GLY A 104 -37.71 5.84 -4.92
N PRO A 105 -38.81 6.38 -4.36
CA PRO A 105 -39.95 5.58 -3.89
C PRO A 105 -40.67 4.84 -5.03
N ASN A 106 -40.54 5.33 -6.25
CA ASN A 106 -41.18 4.76 -7.44
C ASN A 106 -40.36 3.65 -8.11
N ASN A 107 -39.12 3.42 -7.70
CA ASN A 107 -38.32 2.28 -8.15
C ASN A 107 -38.96 0.97 -7.64
N TYR A 108 -38.59 -0.14 -8.27
CA TYR A 108 -39.07 -1.46 -7.87
C TYR A 108 -38.09 -2.16 -6.92
N VAL A 109 -38.56 -3.09 -6.12
CA VAL A 109 -37.74 -3.82 -5.14
C VAL A 109 -36.62 -4.62 -5.83
N TYR A 110 -36.87 -5.20 -7.02
CA TYR A 110 -35.82 -5.90 -7.78
C TYR A 110 -34.65 -5.00 -8.15
N GLU A 111 -34.86 -3.68 -8.35
CA GLU A 111 -33.77 -2.72 -8.60
C GLU A 111 -32.92 -2.52 -7.35
N ALA A 112 -33.56 -2.46 -6.17
CA ALA A 112 -32.85 -2.41 -4.90
C ALA A 112 -32.05 -3.69 -4.64
N GLU A 113 -32.63 -4.87 -4.91
CA GLU A 113 -31.95 -6.15 -4.80
C GLU A 113 -30.73 -6.24 -5.72
N ALA A 114 -30.89 -5.89 -7.00
CA ALA A 114 -29.80 -5.87 -7.98
C ALA A 114 -28.65 -4.93 -7.54
N LEU A 115 -28.99 -3.76 -7.01
CA LEU A 115 -28.04 -2.80 -6.46
C LEU A 115 -27.31 -3.35 -5.23
N MET A 116 -28.05 -3.94 -4.30
CA MET A 116 -27.48 -4.54 -3.09
C MET A 116 -26.54 -5.70 -3.43
N HIS A 117 -26.91 -6.54 -4.39
CA HIS A 117 -26.07 -7.64 -4.87
C HIS A 117 -24.79 -7.12 -5.56
N LYS A 118 -24.93 -6.16 -6.51
CA LYS A 118 -23.82 -5.56 -7.25
C LYS A 118 -22.79 -4.93 -6.34
N PHE A 119 -23.22 -4.16 -5.33
CA PHE A 119 -22.34 -3.42 -4.44
C PHE A 119 -22.09 -4.12 -3.09
N LYS A 120 -22.63 -5.33 -2.88
CA LYS A 120 -22.52 -6.11 -1.64
C LYS A 120 -22.95 -5.33 -0.39
N ILE A 121 -23.99 -4.50 -0.54
CA ILE A 121 -24.61 -3.72 0.55
C ILE A 121 -25.92 -4.35 0.98
N SER A 122 -26.35 -4.10 2.21
CA SER A 122 -27.55 -4.73 2.81
C SER A 122 -28.69 -3.75 3.04
N GLY A 123 -28.65 -2.58 2.41
CA GLY A 123 -29.75 -1.60 2.42
C GLY A 123 -29.36 -0.31 1.73
N VAL A 124 -30.40 0.39 1.27
CA VAL A 124 -30.33 1.57 0.44
C VAL A 124 -31.25 2.65 0.98
N PRO A 125 -30.79 3.89 1.25
CA PRO A 125 -31.65 5.02 1.53
C PRO A 125 -32.61 5.31 0.37
N ILE A 126 -33.82 5.69 0.69
CA ILE A 126 -34.82 6.09 -0.31
C ILE A 126 -35.03 7.59 -0.20
N CYS A 127 -34.88 8.28 -1.33
CA CYS A 127 -34.96 9.73 -1.39
C CYS A 127 -36.04 10.18 -2.38
N ASP A 128 -36.57 11.37 -2.12
CA ASP A 128 -37.41 12.09 -3.07
C ASP A 128 -36.60 12.73 -4.22
N ALA A 129 -37.28 13.44 -5.14
CA ALA A 129 -36.65 14.15 -6.25
C ALA A 129 -35.63 15.24 -5.82
N ASN A 130 -35.72 15.72 -4.58
CA ASN A 130 -34.83 16.71 -3.99
C ASN A 130 -33.70 16.10 -3.15
N LYS A 131 -33.49 14.77 -3.22
CA LYS A 131 -32.57 13.99 -2.40
C LYS A 131 -32.87 14.01 -0.90
N ARG A 132 -34.09 14.35 -0.47
CA ARG A 132 -34.49 14.23 0.93
C ARG A 132 -34.75 12.78 1.26
N VAL A 133 -34.23 12.33 2.39
CA VAL A 133 -34.44 10.96 2.86
C VAL A 133 -35.87 10.81 3.33
N ILE A 134 -36.62 9.89 2.70
CA ILE A 134 -38.02 9.58 2.98
C ILE A 134 -38.23 8.15 3.46
N GLY A 135 -37.21 7.31 3.39
CA GLY A 135 -37.28 5.93 3.82
C GLY A 135 -35.92 5.23 3.70
N ILE A 136 -35.93 3.97 4.06
CA ILE A 136 -34.81 3.05 3.85
C ILE A 136 -35.37 1.66 3.49
N ILE A 137 -34.74 0.98 2.55
CA ILE A 137 -35.03 -0.44 2.25
C ILE A 137 -33.81 -1.28 2.58
N THR A 138 -33.99 -2.40 3.25
CA THR A 138 -32.93 -3.29 3.72
C THR A 138 -33.23 -4.73 3.39
N ASN A 139 -32.22 -5.61 3.50
CA ASN A 139 -32.45 -7.07 3.37
C ASN A 139 -33.50 -7.62 4.34
N ARG A 140 -33.71 -6.94 5.48
CA ARG A 140 -34.74 -7.32 6.45
C ARG A 140 -36.15 -7.11 5.89
N ASP A 141 -36.38 -6.00 5.19
CA ASP A 141 -37.65 -5.64 4.57
C ASP A 141 -38.00 -6.60 3.41
N MET A 142 -37.00 -7.15 2.73
CA MET A 142 -37.13 -8.04 1.56
C MET A 142 -37.09 -9.52 1.92
N ARG A 143 -36.80 -9.90 3.17
CA ARG A 143 -36.39 -11.26 3.57
C ARG A 143 -37.38 -12.39 3.24
N PHE A 144 -38.66 -12.09 3.23
CA PHE A 144 -39.71 -13.07 2.99
C PHE A 144 -40.58 -12.73 1.76
N MET A 145 -40.08 -11.80 0.92
CA MET A 145 -40.82 -11.41 -0.28
C MET A 145 -40.72 -12.50 -1.35
N VAL A 146 -41.82 -12.74 -2.01
CA VAL A 146 -41.95 -13.66 -3.15
C VAL A 146 -42.03 -12.88 -4.47
N ASP A 147 -42.66 -11.71 -4.44
CA ASP A 147 -42.77 -10.81 -5.58
C ASP A 147 -41.90 -9.56 -5.37
N PHE A 148 -40.89 -9.38 -6.23
CA PHE A 148 -40.02 -8.22 -6.24
C PHE A 148 -40.46 -7.14 -7.24
N ASN A 149 -41.57 -7.36 -7.95
CA ASN A 149 -42.12 -6.40 -8.90
C ASN A 149 -43.11 -5.43 -8.25
N VAL A 150 -42.87 -5.08 -7.00
CA VAL A 150 -43.65 -4.10 -6.21
C VAL A 150 -42.80 -2.81 -6.03
N ARG A 151 -43.53 -1.69 -5.80
CA ARG A 151 -42.85 -0.40 -5.56
C ARG A 151 -42.12 -0.40 -4.22
N ILE A 152 -40.97 0.26 -4.18
CA ILE A 152 -40.20 0.43 -2.93
C ILE A 152 -41.01 1.18 -1.88
N SER A 153 -41.83 2.15 -2.27
CA SER A 153 -42.73 2.90 -1.38
C SER A 153 -43.66 2.02 -0.53
N ASP A 154 -43.97 0.81 -1.03
CA ASP A 154 -44.92 -0.10 -0.37
C ASP A 154 -44.24 -1.02 0.65
N VAL A 155 -42.90 -1.12 0.58
CA VAL A 155 -42.10 -2.06 1.37
C VAL A 155 -41.10 -1.36 2.29
N MET A 156 -40.62 -0.19 1.92
CA MET A 156 -39.60 0.54 2.67
C MET A 156 -40.05 0.89 4.10
N THR A 157 -39.12 0.91 5.03
CA THR A 157 -39.30 1.53 6.34
C THR A 157 -39.37 3.06 6.17
N LYS A 158 -40.51 3.66 6.48
CA LYS A 158 -40.80 5.11 6.37
C LYS A 158 -41.25 5.75 7.69
N GLU A 159 -41.81 4.95 8.60
CA GLU A 159 -42.22 5.40 9.91
C GLU A 159 -41.09 5.28 10.92
N ASN A 160 -40.98 6.24 11.86
CA ASN A 160 -39.93 6.28 12.88
C ASN A 160 -38.52 6.22 12.30
N LEU A 161 -38.29 6.83 11.13
CA LEU A 161 -37.00 6.85 10.46
C LEU A 161 -35.96 7.56 11.32
N VAL A 162 -34.89 6.86 11.67
CA VAL A 162 -33.78 7.42 12.47
C VAL A 162 -32.75 8.01 11.52
N LEU A 163 -32.50 9.30 11.67
CA LEU A 163 -31.52 10.08 10.92
C LEU A 163 -30.54 10.74 11.88
N ALA A 164 -29.36 11.09 11.41
CA ALA A 164 -28.40 11.86 12.20
C ALA A 164 -27.86 13.07 11.40
N PRO A 165 -27.46 14.16 12.05
CA PRO A 165 -26.94 15.34 11.36
C PRO A 165 -25.55 15.11 10.78
N GLU A 166 -25.20 15.90 9.77
CA GLU A 166 -23.83 16.01 9.28
C GLU A 166 -22.85 16.36 10.42
N GLY A 167 -21.69 15.71 10.47
CA GLY A 167 -20.71 15.83 11.56
C GLY A 167 -20.89 14.81 12.68
N THR A 168 -21.90 13.92 12.64
CA THR A 168 -22.05 12.82 13.60
C THR A 168 -20.79 11.94 13.60
N THR A 169 -20.17 11.74 14.76
CA THR A 169 -19.01 10.87 14.92
C THR A 169 -19.39 9.39 14.86
N LEU A 170 -18.41 8.51 14.60
CA LEU A 170 -18.67 7.06 14.65
C LEU A 170 -19.11 6.59 16.05
N ALA A 171 -18.63 7.23 17.11
CA ALA A 171 -19.04 6.91 18.49
C ALA A 171 -20.49 7.29 18.75
N ASP A 172 -20.90 8.49 18.31
CA ASP A 172 -22.31 8.92 18.43
C ASP A 172 -23.23 8.03 17.58
N ALA A 173 -22.79 7.71 16.35
CA ALA A 173 -23.52 6.82 15.47
C ALA A 173 -23.69 5.42 16.07
N GLN A 174 -22.66 4.89 16.74
CA GLN A 174 -22.73 3.60 17.44
C GLN A 174 -23.82 3.60 18.51
N GLU A 175 -23.88 4.66 19.31
CA GLU A 175 -24.90 4.78 20.36
C GLU A 175 -26.31 4.91 19.78
N ILE A 176 -26.49 5.67 18.70
CA ILE A 176 -27.78 5.79 17.99
C ILE A 176 -28.21 4.42 17.42
N LEU A 177 -27.31 3.73 16.69
CA LEU A 177 -27.59 2.41 16.10
C LEU A 177 -27.96 1.39 17.18
N ARG A 178 -27.22 1.38 18.31
CA ARG A 178 -27.48 0.51 19.47
C ARG A 178 -28.84 0.79 20.10
N ARG A 179 -29.16 2.06 20.38
CA ARG A 179 -30.40 2.50 21.04
C ARG A 179 -31.63 2.14 20.21
N HIS A 180 -31.55 2.40 18.91
CA HIS A 180 -32.68 2.17 18.00
C HIS A 180 -32.71 0.76 17.39
N LYS A 181 -31.69 -0.09 17.67
CA LYS A 181 -31.53 -1.46 17.16
C LYS A 181 -31.56 -1.52 15.62
N ILE A 182 -30.93 -0.54 14.98
CA ILE A 182 -30.81 -0.43 13.53
C ILE A 182 -29.36 -0.65 13.10
N GLU A 183 -29.16 -1.04 11.84
CA GLU A 183 -27.82 -1.33 11.29
C GLU A 183 -27.27 -0.23 10.39
N LYS A 184 -28.11 0.73 10.02
CA LYS A 184 -27.79 1.79 9.07
C LYS A 184 -28.37 3.10 9.55
N LEU A 185 -27.56 4.16 9.48
CA LEU A 185 -27.89 5.50 9.94
C LEU A 185 -27.63 6.48 8.79
N PRO A 186 -28.68 6.94 8.07
CA PRO A 186 -28.52 7.99 7.10
C PRO A 186 -28.11 9.30 7.78
N ILE A 187 -27.10 9.97 7.20
CA ILE A 187 -26.59 11.28 7.62
C ILE A 187 -27.19 12.33 6.70
N VAL A 188 -27.78 13.35 7.27
CA VAL A 188 -28.51 14.38 6.54
C VAL A 188 -28.12 15.80 6.98
N ASP A 189 -28.38 16.78 6.11
CA ASP A 189 -28.29 18.18 6.48
C ASP A 189 -29.59 18.67 7.18
N ALA A 190 -29.62 19.99 7.52
CA ALA A 190 -30.78 20.61 8.17
C ALA A 190 -32.09 20.53 7.37
N ASN A 191 -32.02 20.22 6.06
CA ASN A 191 -33.18 20.06 5.17
C ASN A 191 -33.52 18.59 4.92
N ASN A 192 -32.95 17.65 5.67
CA ASN A 192 -33.03 16.21 5.48
C ASN A 192 -32.49 15.69 4.13
N ILE A 193 -31.60 16.46 3.48
CA ILE A 193 -30.93 16.01 2.26
C ILE A 193 -29.84 15.01 2.62
N LEU A 194 -29.81 13.88 1.94
CA LEU A 194 -28.85 12.82 2.14
C LEU A 194 -27.43 13.29 1.86
N LYS A 195 -26.57 13.24 2.88
CA LYS A 195 -25.13 13.60 2.83
C LYS A 195 -24.25 12.37 3.03
N GLY A 196 -24.71 11.40 3.78
CA GLY A 196 -23.92 10.22 4.09
C GLY A 196 -24.75 9.05 4.62
N LEU A 197 -24.04 7.94 4.85
CA LEU A 197 -24.58 6.74 5.49
C LEU A 197 -23.49 6.16 6.39
N ILE A 198 -23.84 5.83 7.63
CA ILE A 198 -22.99 5.06 8.56
C ILE A 198 -23.65 3.71 8.78
N THR A 199 -22.87 2.63 8.73
CA THR A 199 -23.37 1.29 9.03
C THR A 199 -22.67 0.67 10.22
N ILE A 200 -23.33 -0.32 10.87
CA ILE A 200 -22.72 -1.06 11.98
C ILE A 200 -21.41 -1.74 11.54
N LYS A 201 -21.33 -2.20 10.29
CA LYS A 201 -20.12 -2.82 9.72
C LYS A 201 -18.94 -1.84 9.66
N ASP A 202 -19.18 -0.56 9.42
CA ASP A 202 -18.12 0.45 9.38
C ASP A 202 -17.56 0.69 10.78
N ILE A 203 -18.43 0.69 11.79
CA ILE A 203 -18.04 0.80 13.20
C ILE A 203 -17.28 -0.44 13.67
N GLU A 204 -17.77 -1.65 13.35
CA GLU A 204 -17.10 -2.91 13.66
C GLU A 204 -15.70 -2.96 13.04
N LYS A 205 -15.54 -2.52 11.79
CA LYS A 205 -14.24 -2.43 11.13
C LYS A 205 -13.31 -1.41 11.79
N ALA A 206 -13.83 -0.23 12.13
CA ALA A 206 -13.06 0.78 12.84
C ALA A 206 -12.55 0.28 14.21
N THR A 207 -13.38 -0.48 14.93
CA THR A 207 -13.02 -1.11 16.21
C THR A 207 -12.00 -2.25 16.00
N LYS A 208 -12.19 -3.06 14.96
CA LYS A 208 -11.31 -4.21 14.66
C LYS A 208 -9.93 -3.79 14.14
N TYR A 209 -9.87 -2.68 13.38
CA TYR A 209 -8.65 -2.18 12.75
C TYR A 209 -8.34 -0.73 13.16
N PRO A 210 -8.03 -0.49 14.45
CA PRO A 210 -7.84 0.87 14.97
C PRO A 210 -6.62 1.58 14.38
N ASN A 211 -5.67 0.81 13.87
CA ASN A 211 -4.42 1.32 13.29
C ASN A 211 -4.50 1.58 11.77
N SER A 212 -5.68 1.41 11.15
CA SER A 212 -5.82 1.57 9.70
C SER A 212 -5.33 2.92 9.19
N ALA A 213 -4.58 2.91 8.09
CA ALA A 213 -4.20 4.12 7.36
C ALA A 213 -5.39 4.62 6.54
N LYS A 214 -5.90 5.81 6.88
CA LYS A 214 -7.11 6.38 6.28
C LYS A 214 -6.88 7.79 5.77
N ASP A 215 -7.58 8.10 4.68
CA ASP A 215 -7.67 9.46 4.13
C ASP A 215 -8.58 10.35 4.99
N SER A 216 -8.67 11.64 4.65
CA SER A 216 -9.52 12.61 5.36
C SER A 216 -11.03 12.28 5.32
N ARG A 217 -11.45 11.36 4.45
CA ARG A 217 -12.83 10.86 4.34
C ARG A 217 -13.05 9.55 5.09
N GLY A 218 -12.04 9.05 5.81
CA GLY A 218 -12.09 7.78 6.54
C GLY A 218 -11.99 6.53 5.67
N ARG A 219 -11.58 6.65 4.38
CA ARG A 219 -11.36 5.53 3.48
C ARG A 219 -9.90 5.07 3.55
N LEU A 220 -9.64 3.79 3.29
CA LEU A 220 -8.28 3.25 3.31
C LEU A 220 -7.38 3.98 2.29
N ILE A 221 -6.13 4.25 2.69
CA ILE A 221 -5.12 4.81 1.80
C ILE A 221 -4.70 3.76 0.76
N CYS A 222 -4.69 4.17 -0.50
CA CYS A 222 -4.34 3.32 -1.64
C CYS A 222 -3.55 4.10 -2.68
N GLY A 223 -2.43 3.54 -3.11
CA GLY A 223 -1.68 4.04 -4.25
C GLY A 223 -1.86 3.17 -5.50
N ALA A 224 -1.50 3.72 -6.64
CA ALA A 224 -1.50 2.99 -7.90
C ALA A 224 -0.27 3.32 -8.75
N ALA A 225 0.28 2.31 -9.41
CA ALA A 225 1.43 2.47 -10.28
C ALA A 225 1.01 3.02 -11.65
N ILE A 226 1.82 3.91 -12.19
CA ILE A 226 1.78 4.40 -13.56
C ILE A 226 3.12 4.15 -14.25
N GLY A 227 3.14 4.13 -15.57
CA GLY A 227 4.34 3.91 -16.37
C GLY A 227 4.72 5.13 -17.19
N VAL A 228 5.53 4.91 -18.22
CA VAL A 228 6.00 5.95 -19.15
C VAL A 228 5.33 5.89 -20.52
N THR A 229 4.29 5.10 -20.65
CA THR A 229 3.50 4.95 -21.87
C THR A 229 2.78 6.25 -22.25
N VAL A 230 2.33 6.33 -23.50
CA VAL A 230 1.62 7.52 -24.02
C VAL A 230 0.32 7.79 -23.25
N ASP A 231 -0.32 6.77 -22.69
CA ASP A 231 -1.55 6.82 -21.89
C ASP A 231 -1.31 7.14 -20.40
N CYS A 232 -0.08 7.51 -20.01
CA CYS A 232 0.29 7.72 -18.61
C CYS A 232 -0.58 8.79 -17.93
N VAL A 233 -0.82 9.93 -18.59
CA VAL A 233 -1.62 11.02 -18.02
C VAL A 233 -3.09 10.63 -17.91
N ASP A 234 -3.63 9.94 -18.92
CA ASP A 234 -5.02 9.44 -18.90
C ASP A 234 -5.22 8.43 -17.77
N ARG A 235 -4.26 7.48 -17.61
CA ARG A 235 -4.23 6.52 -16.52
C ARG A 235 -4.16 7.23 -15.16
N ALA A 236 -3.27 8.20 -15.01
CA ALA A 236 -3.15 8.99 -13.79
C ALA A 236 -4.47 9.70 -13.43
N GLY A 237 -5.10 10.36 -14.40
CA GLY A 237 -6.40 11.02 -14.22
C GLY A 237 -7.52 10.07 -13.81
N ALA A 238 -7.61 8.89 -14.46
CA ALA A 238 -8.61 7.88 -14.14
C ALA A 238 -8.41 7.31 -12.71
N LEU A 239 -7.17 7.04 -12.31
CA LEU A 239 -6.84 6.53 -10.98
C LEU A 239 -7.12 7.55 -9.87
N LEU A 240 -6.77 8.82 -10.09
CA LEU A 240 -7.07 9.92 -9.16
C LEU A 240 -8.59 10.14 -9.04
N ALA A 241 -9.33 10.05 -10.14
CA ALA A 241 -10.79 10.13 -10.13
C ALA A 241 -11.43 8.95 -9.36
N ALA A 242 -10.84 7.75 -9.41
CA ALA A 242 -11.24 6.60 -8.59
C ALA A 242 -10.88 6.79 -7.11
N GLY A 243 -10.05 7.76 -6.76
CA GLY A 243 -9.67 8.12 -5.40
C GLY A 243 -8.33 7.57 -4.96
N ALA A 244 -7.42 7.20 -5.86
CA ALA A 244 -6.04 6.90 -5.48
C ALA A 244 -5.43 8.09 -4.73
N ASP A 245 -4.80 7.83 -3.58
CA ASP A 245 -4.23 8.87 -2.73
C ASP A 245 -2.84 9.30 -3.23
N PHE A 246 -2.11 8.39 -3.85
CA PHE A 246 -0.81 8.67 -4.46
C PHE A 246 -0.59 7.82 -5.71
N LEU A 247 0.25 8.32 -6.59
CA LEU A 247 0.69 7.63 -7.80
C LEU A 247 2.16 7.24 -7.66
N VAL A 248 2.52 6.05 -8.14
CA VAL A 248 3.90 5.59 -8.20
C VAL A 248 4.33 5.52 -9.65
N LEU A 249 5.18 6.46 -10.08
CA LEU A 249 5.83 6.38 -11.38
C LEU A 249 6.98 5.37 -11.27
N ASP A 250 6.72 4.14 -11.76
CA ASP A 250 7.53 2.97 -11.50
C ASP A 250 8.33 2.56 -12.73
N SER A 251 9.67 2.67 -12.64
CA SER A 251 10.61 2.35 -13.70
C SER A 251 11.81 1.57 -13.18
N ALA A 252 12.45 0.77 -14.05
CA ALA A 252 13.72 0.11 -13.74
C ALA A 252 14.87 1.12 -13.60
N HIS A 253 14.76 2.30 -14.23
CA HIS A 253 15.77 3.37 -14.16
C HIS A 253 15.08 4.74 -14.11
N GLY A 254 14.82 5.21 -12.89
CA GLY A 254 14.15 6.49 -12.65
C GLY A 254 14.97 7.72 -13.07
N HIS A 255 16.29 7.62 -13.15
CA HIS A 255 17.18 8.69 -13.58
C HIS A 255 17.34 8.75 -15.10
N SER A 256 16.26 8.55 -15.84
CA SER A 256 16.22 8.75 -17.29
C SER A 256 15.42 9.99 -17.62
N GLN A 257 15.81 10.70 -18.69
CA GLN A 257 15.13 11.95 -19.09
C GLN A 257 13.65 11.73 -19.36
N GLY A 258 13.28 10.56 -19.90
CA GLY A 258 11.87 10.21 -20.13
C GLY A 258 11.05 10.13 -18.84
N ILE A 259 11.64 9.61 -17.76
CA ILE A 259 10.99 9.52 -16.44
C ILE A 259 10.87 10.91 -15.81
N ILE A 260 11.96 11.71 -15.83
CA ILE A 260 11.97 13.08 -15.30
C ILE A 260 10.89 13.92 -15.99
N ASN A 261 10.84 13.88 -17.32
CA ASN A 261 9.82 14.58 -18.09
C ASN A 261 8.40 14.09 -17.75
N LYS A 262 8.22 12.79 -17.49
CA LYS A 262 6.92 12.21 -17.16
C LYS A 262 6.44 12.62 -15.76
N VAL A 263 7.34 12.73 -14.77
CA VAL A 263 7.03 13.31 -13.45
C VAL A 263 6.49 14.73 -13.61
N PHE A 264 7.21 15.57 -14.37
CA PHE A 264 6.82 16.94 -14.65
C PHE A 264 5.47 17.03 -15.38
N GLU A 265 5.25 16.19 -16.40
CA GLU A 265 4.00 16.14 -17.18
C GLU A 265 2.80 15.78 -16.29
N VAL A 266 2.90 14.72 -15.47
CA VAL A 266 1.83 14.30 -14.56
C VAL A 266 1.58 15.36 -13.49
N LYS A 267 2.65 15.97 -12.93
CA LYS A 267 2.54 17.01 -11.90
C LYS A 267 1.86 18.28 -12.45
N ASN A 268 2.17 18.65 -13.68
CA ASN A 268 1.51 19.79 -14.33
C ASN A 268 0.02 19.53 -14.64
N ALA A 269 -0.32 18.31 -15.07
CA ALA A 269 -1.70 17.92 -15.32
C ALA A 269 -2.52 17.82 -14.03
N PHE A 270 -1.90 17.39 -12.94
CA PHE A 270 -2.53 17.16 -11.63
C PHE A 270 -1.66 17.74 -10.50
N PRO A 271 -1.66 19.07 -10.27
CA PRO A 271 -0.75 19.72 -9.31
C PRO A 271 -0.86 19.20 -7.86
N ASP A 272 -2.06 18.79 -7.45
CA ASP A 272 -2.33 18.27 -6.11
C ASP A 272 -1.99 16.79 -5.92
N ALA A 273 -1.75 16.04 -7.02
CA ALA A 273 -1.41 14.62 -6.96
C ALA A 273 -0.11 14.40 -6.19
N GLN A 274 -0.09 13.38 -5.34
CA GLN A 274 1.11 12.93 -4.65
C GLN A 274 1.83 11.91 -5.52
N ILE A 275 3.04 12.24 -5.97
CA ILE A 275 3.82 11.42 -6.90
C ILE A 275 5.05 10.85 -6.21
N ILE A 276 5.15 9.53 -6.16
CA ILE A 276 6.34 8.79 -5.76
C ILE A 276 7.08 8.40 -7.04
N ALA A 277 8.33 8.81 -7.19
CA ALA A 277 9.11 8.54 -8.40
C ALA A 277 10.31 7.62 -8.11
N GLY A 278 10.57 6.66 -9.00
CA GLY A 278 11.71 5.74 -8.92
C GLY A 278 11.67 4.65 -10.01
N ASN A 279 12.63 3.66 -9.95
CA ASN A 279 13.62 3.50 -8.90
C ASN A 279 14.92 4.22 -9.23
N ILE A 280 15.58 4.69 -8.20
CA ILE A 280 16.90 5.33 -8.30
C ILE A 280 17.90 4.70 -7.30
N ALA A 281 19.15 5.09 -7.39
CA ALA A 281 20.21 4.64 -6.48
C ALA A 281 21.26 5.70 -6.16
N THR A 282 21.04 6.98 -6.51
CA THR A 282 22.02 8.06 -6.34
C THR A 282 21.38 9.36 -5.90
N GLY A 283 22.13 10.21 -5.18
CA GLY A 283 21.66 11.54 -4.78
C GLY A 283 21.40 12.49 -5.96
N ALA A 284 22.14 12.35 -7.06
CA ALA A 284 21.91 13.14 -8.28
C ALA A 284 20.53 12.85 -8.87
N ALA A 285 20.16 11.56 -8.94
CA ALA A 285 18.84 11.14 -9.41
C ALA A 285 17.71 11.63 -8.46
N ALA A 286 17.95 11.57 -7.15
CA ALA A 286 17.01 12.09 -6.16
C ALA A 286 16.72 13.58 -6.41
N ARG A 287 17.76 14.39 -6.59
CA ARG A 287 17.63 15.82 -6.86
C ARG A 287 16.78 16.10 -8.10
N GLU A 288 17.12 15.49 -9.24
CA GLU A 288 16.43 15.79 -10.50
C GLU A 288 14.94 15.37 -10.47
N LEU A 289 14.60 14.24 -9.83
CA LEU A 289 13.21 13.84 -9.67
C LEU A 289 12.42 14.76 -8.72
N ILE A 290 13.06 15.24 -7.65
CA ILE A 290 12.46 16.20 -6.71
C ILE A 290 12.20 17.53 -7.44
N GLU A 291 13.18 18.04 -8.18
CA GLU A 291 13.06 19.27 -8.96
C GLU A 291 12.00 19.15 -10.07
N ALA A 292 11.76 17.94 -10.59
CA ALA A 292 10.66 17.64 -11.51
C ALA A 292 9.28 17.59 -10.84
N GLY A 293 9.18 17.59 -9.50
CA GLY A 293 7.94 17.64 -8.75
C GLY A 293 7.53 16.33 -8.05
N ALA A 294 8.47 15.41 -7.82
CA ALA A 294 8.19 14.20 -7.02
C ALA A 294 7.99 14.57 -5.54
N ASP A 295 6.97 13.97 -4.91
CA ASP A 295 6.62 14.17 -3.50
C ASP A 295 7.24 13.11 -2.57
N ALA A 296 7.82 12.06 -3.13
CA ALA A 296 8.66 11.06 -2.48
C ALA A 296 9.55 10.35 -3.51
N ILE A 297 10.68 9.81 -3.04
CA ILE A 297 11.67 9.14 -3.88
C ILE A 297 11.76 7.66 -3.50
N LYS A 298 11.69 6.77 -4.50
CA LYS A 298 11.78 5.32 -4.31
C LYS A 298 13.14 4.80 -4.75
N VAL A 299 13.88 4.19 -3.80
CA VAL A 299 15.30 3.81 -3.94
C VAL A 299 15.46 2.30 -3.98
N GLY A 300 16.13 1.81 -5.03
CA GLY A 300 16.47 0.39 -5.16
C GLY A 300 16.67 -0.04 -6.61
N ILE A 301 17.93 -0.18 -7.04
CA ILE A 301 18.30 -0.72 -8.34
C ILE A 301 18.96 -2.08 -8.14
N GLY A 302 18.19 -3.14 -8.47
CA GLY A 302 18.65 -4.52 -8.45
C GLY A 302 18.72 -5.24 -7.09
N PRO A 303 18.19 -4.74 -5.94
CA PRO A 303 18.28 -5.46 -4.67
C PRO A 303 17.19 -6.53 -4.49
N GLY A 304 16.13 -6.53 -5.31
CA GLY A 304 15.00 -7.45 -5.17
C GLY A 304 15.40 -8.92 -5.38
N SER A 305 14.77 -9.84 -4.64
CA SER A 305 15.09 -11.28 -4.68
C SER A 305 14.87 -11.96 -6.04
N ILE A 306 13.99 -11.37 -6.88
CA ILE A 306 13.68 -11.86 -8.24
C ILE A 306 14.33 -11.00 -9.33
N CYS A 307 15.15 -10.00 -8.96
CA CYS A 307 15.79 -9.10 -9.90
C CYS A 307 17.14 -9.65 -10.36
N THR A 308 17.39 -9.62 -11.66
CA THR A 308 18.67 -10.01 -12.27
C THR A 308 19.39 -8.85 -12.96
N THR A 309 18.93 -7.61 -12.80
CA THR A 309 19.52 -6.42 -13.41
C THR A 309 21.02 -6.32 -13.14
N ARG A 310 21.47 -6.58 -11.90
CA ARG A 310 22.90 -6.52 -11.53
C ARG A 310 23.75 -7.55 -12.27
N ILE A 311 23.17 -8.71 -12.63
CA ILE A 311 23.88 -9.78 -13.34
C ILE A 311 23.76 -9.59 -14.84
N VAL A 312 22.58 -9.26 -15.36
CA VAL A 312 22.32 -9.14 -16.80
C VAL A 312 22.88 -7.84 -17.37
N ALA A 313 22.66 -6.72 -16.69
CA ALA A 313 23.08 -5.40 -17.13
C ALA A 313 24.37 -4.91 -16.45
N GLY A 314 24.81 -5.53 -15.35
CA GLY A 314 25.96 -5.09 -14.56
C GLY A 314 25.71 -3.78 -13.78
N ILE A 315 24.43 -3.40 -13.57
CA ILE A 315 24.04 -2.11 -12.98
C ILE A 315 23.38 -2.30 -11.61
N GLY A 316 23.77 -1.48 -10.64
CA GLY A 316 23.17 -1.45 -9.32
C GLY A 316 24.06 -0.75 -8.29
N VAL A 317 23.45 -0.40 -7.16
CA VAL A 317 24.17 0.11 -5.98
C VAL A 317 23.67 -0.72 -4.78
N PRO A 318 24.56 -1.17 -3.88
CA PRO A 318 24.17 -1.82 -2.64
C PRO A 318 23.24 -0.95 -1.81
N GLN A 319 22.22 -1.58 -1.20
CA GLN A 319 20.99 -0.87 -0.81
C GLN A 319 21.18 0.15 0.32
N ILE A 320 22.00 -0.14 1.35
CA ILE A 320 22.32 0.82 2.41
C ILE A 320 22.95 2.08 1.82
N THR A 321 23.97 1.90 0.96
CA THR A 321 24.65 3.03 0.28
C THR A 321 23.66 3.83 -0.57
N ALA A 322 22.80 3.16 -1.34
CA ALA A 322 21.83 3.84 -2.19
C ALA A 322 20.82 4.67 -1.36
N ILE A 323 20.36 4.14 -0.23
CA ILE A 323 19.45 4.86 0.68
C ILE A 323 20.14 6.08 1.26
N CYS A 324 21.34 5.94 1.82
CA CYS A 324 22.10 7.07 2.40
C CYS A 324 22.33 8.19 1.37
N ASP A 325 22.77 7.83 0.15
CA ASP A 325 23.04 8.82 -0.90
C ASP A 325 21.80 9.59 -1.35
N ALA A 326 20.69 8.90 -1.45
CA ALA A 326 19.44 9.53 -1.84
C ALA A 326 18.85 10.36 -0.69
N ALA A 327 18.92 9.87 0.55
CA ALA A 327 18.41 10.55 1.74
C ALA A 327 19.19 11.83 2.03
N GLU A 328 20.52 11.82 1.91
CA GLU A 328 21.36 13.03 2.09
C GLU A 328 20.89 14.21 1.21
N VAL A 329 20.40 13.92 0.02
CA VAL A 329 19.87 14.95 -0.89
C VAL A 329 18.41 15.24 -0.59
N ALA A 330 17.57 14.21 -0.44
CA ALA A 330 16.14 14.34 -0.25
C ALA A 330 15.77 15.12 1.04
N ASP A 331 16.54 14.94 2.11
CA ASP A 331 16.34 15.63 3.38
C ASP A 331 16.53 17.15 3.25
N LYS A 332 17.42 17.62 2.36
CA LYS A 332 17.60 19.07 2.08
C LYS A 332 16.35 19.70 1.46
N TYR A 333 15.51 18.91 0.82
CA TYR A 333 14.24 19.33 0.22
C TYR A 333 13.03 18.95 1.09
N GLY A 334 13.26 18.26 2.21
CA GLY A 334 12.19 17.74 3.08
C GLY A 334 11.35 16.62 2.45
N ILE A 335 11.88 15.93 1.43
CA ILE A 335 11.20 14.88 0.67
C ILE A 335 11.50 13.50 1.27
N PRO A 336 10.48 12.67 1.61
CA PRO A 336 10.71 11.34 2.17
C PRO A 336 11.27 10.34 1.14
N VAL A 337 12.07 9.40 1.65
CA VAL A 337 12.68 8.30 0.88
C VAL A 337 12.01 6.98 1.23
N ILE A 338 11.75 6.16 0.21
CA ILE A 338 11.20 4.81 0.33
C ILE A 338 12.27 3.80 -0.09
N ALA A 339 12.68 2.93 0.81
CA ALA A 339 13.63 1.84 0.50
C ALA A 339 12.89 0.66 -0.13
N ASP A 340 13.16 0.36 -1.40
CA ASP A 340 12.47 -0.67 -2.18
C ASP A 340 13.39 -1.84 -2.51
N GLY A 341 13.10 -3.00 -1.94
CA GLY A 341 13.79 -4.26 -2.20
C GLY A 341 14.99 -4.57 -1.31
N GLY A 342 15.44 -5.82 -1.37
CA GLY A 342 16.58 -6.34 -0.60
C GLY A 342 16.26 -6.72 0.85
N LEU A 343 15.04 -6.47 1.32
CA LEU A 343 14.61 -6.77 2.68
C LEU A 343 14.27 -8.26 2.84
N LYS A 344 14.91 -8.92 3.80
CA LYS A 344 14.73 -10.34 4.12
C LYS A 344 14.14 -10.55 5.50
N TYR A 345 14.46 -9.69 6.44
CA TYR A 345 14.09 -9.77 7.85
C TYR A 345 13.59 -8.41 8.37
N SER A 346 12.92 -8.41 9.52
CA SER A 346 12.51 -7.18 10.21
C SER A 346 13.69 -6.26 10.56
N GLY A 347 14.85 -6.83 10.87
CA GLY A 347 16.07 -6.07 11.12
C GLY A 347 16.54 -5.24 9.92
N ASP A 348 16.26 -5.68 8.69
CA ASP A 348 16.59 -4.90 7.49
C ASP A 348 15.71 -3.65 7.38
N ILE A 349 14.47 -3.71 7.88
CA ILE A 349 13.59 -2.52 7.97
C ILE A 349 14.20 -1.49 8.93
N VAL A 350 14.68 -1.94 10.10
CA VAL A 350 15.36 -1.06 11.09
C VAL A 350 16.57 -0.39 10.45
N LYS A 351 17.42 -1.17 9.75
CA LYS A 351 18.60 -0.67 9.04
C LYS A 351 18.25 0.30 7.91
N ALA A 352 17.19 0.02 7.14
CA ALA A 352 16.74 0.89 6.06
C ALA A 352 16.30 2.26 6.58
N ILE A 353 15.56 2.29 7.69
CA ILE A 353 15.10 3.53 8.32
C ILE A 353 16.31 4.30 8.88
N ALA A 354 17.18 3.65 9.65
CA ALA A 354 18.39 4.27 10.18
C ALA A 354 19.34 4.80 9.07
N ALA A 355 19.31 4.19 7.88
CA ALA A 355 20.05 4.66 6.72
C ALA A 355 19.43 5.91 6.04
N GLY A 356 18.26 6.37 6.49
CA GLY A 356 17.59 7.57 6.01
C GLY A 356 16.24 7.34 5.30
N ALA A 357 15.75 6.10 5.17
CA ALA A 357 14.42 5.87 4.62
C ALA A 357 13.33 6.26 5.62
N SER A 358 12.25 6.86 5.13
CA SER A 358 11.03 7.14 5.92
C SER A 358 10.09 5.93 5.96
N SER A 359 10.15 5.09 4.92
CA SER A 359 9.36 3.87 4.81
C SER A 359 10.04 2.85 3.90
N VAL A 360 9.52 1.63 3.88
CA VAL A 360 10.02 0.54 3.05
C VAL A 360 8.94 -0.01 2.15
N MET A 361 9.32 -0.47 0.95
CA MET A 361 8.44 -1.19 0.04
C MET A 361 8.82 -2.67 0.03
N ILE A 362 7.82 -3.54 0.22
CA ILE A 362 8.00 -4.98 0.40
C ILE A 362 7.32 -5.75 -0.74
N GLY A 363 8.07 -6.61 -1.42
CA GLY A 363 7.58 -7.55 -2.42
C GLY A 363 7.58 -8.99 -1.92
N SER A 364 8.76 -9.61 -1.82
CA SER A 364 8.91 -11.05 -1.57
C SER A 364 8.28 -11.54 -0.26
N MET A 365 8.41 -10.76 0.82
CA MET A 365 7.84 -11.15 2.11
C MET A 365 6.30 -11.15 2.11
N PHE A 366 5.66 -10.36 1.22
CA PHE A 366 4.21 -10.31 1.07
C PHE A 366 3.67 -11.20 -0.04
N ALA A 367 4.50 -11.58 -1.01
CA ALA A 367 4.08 -12.44 -2.13
C ALA A 367 3.52 -13.80 -1.66
N GLY A 368 3.98 -14.33 -0.51
CA GLY A 368 3.49 -15.56 0.09
C GLY A 368 2.21 -15.43 0.92
N CYS A 369 1.71 -14.20 1.16
CA CYS A 369 0.53 -13.98 1.97
C CYS A 369 -0.75 -14.37 1.23
N GLU A 370 -1.79 -14.72 1.98
CA GLU A 370 -3.09 -15.17 1.45
C GLU A 370 -3.69 -14.14 0.49
N GLU A 371 -3.61 -12.86 0.84
CA GLU A 371 -4.23 -11.75 0.11
C GLU A 371 -3.48 -11.33 -1.17
N SER A 372 -2.25 -11.85 -1.40
CA SER A 372 -1.53 -11.57 -2.65
C SER A 372 -2.18 -12.28 -3.85
N PRO A 373 -2.15 -11.69 -5.06
CA PRO A 373 -2.82 -12.27 -6.24
C PRO A 373 -2.08 -13.46 -6.86
N GLY A 374 -0.82 -13.73 -6.49
CA GLY A 374 -0.07 -14.87 -7.00
C GLY A 374 -0.81 -16.20 -6.82
N ALA A 375 -0.82 -17.03 -7.87
CA ALA A 375 -1.50 -18.33 -7.83
C ALA A 375 -0.92 -19.24 -6.73
N GLU A 376 -1.79 -19.99 -6.05
CA GLU A 376 -1.35 -21.01 -5.10
C GLU A 376 -0.92 -22.29 -5.84
N GLU A 377 0.19 -22.86 -5.39
CA GLU A 377 0.73 -24.12 -5.89
C GLU A 377 0.97 -25.09 -4.73
N LEU A 378 0.61 -26.36 -4.95
CA LEU A 378 0.99 -27.44 -4.06
C LEU A 378 2.24 -28.12 -4.61
N TYR A 379 3.35 -28.07 -3.87
CA TYR A 379 4.60 -28.70 -4.27
C TYR A 379 5.22 -29.46 -3.09
N GLN A 380 5.53 -30.74 -3.31
CA GLN A 380 6.07 -31.64 -2.27
C GLN A 380 5.26 -31.62 -0.95
N GLY A 381 3.92 -31.58 -1.06
CA GLY A 381 3.01 -31.54 0.09
C GLY A 381 2.93 -30.20 0.84
N ARG A 382 3.60 -29.15 0.35
CA ARG A 382 3.59 -27.81 0.94
C ARG A 382 2.92 -26.81 0.01
N ARG A 383 2.27 -25.78 0.59
CA ARG A 383 1.65 -24.68 -0.18
C ARG A 383 2.68 -23.61 -0.46
N PHE A 384 2.67 -23.14 -1.71
CA PHE A 384 3.47 -22.04 -2.21
C PHE A 384 2.59 -21.03 -2.95
N LYS A 385 3.11 -19.84 -3.19
CA LYS A 385 2.51 -18.86 -4.10
C LYS A 385 3.51 -18.50 -5.19
N VAL A 386 3.01 -18.33 -6.42
CA VAL A 386 3.80 -17.83 -7.54
C VAL A 386 4.25 -16.42 -7.25
N TYR A 387 5.53 -16.17 -7.46
CA TYR A 387 6.13 -14.84 -7.34
C TYR A 387 7.06 -14.60 -8.50
N ARG A 388 6.88 -13.47 -9.20
CA ARG A 388 7.70 -13.12 -10.36
C ARG A 388 8.14 -11.67 -10.35
N GLY A 389 9.33 -11.43 -10.96
CA GLY A 389 9.82 -10.09 -11.23
C GLY A 389 9.06 -9.43 -12.37
N MET A 390 8.86 -8.13 -12.29
CA MET A 390 8.26 -7.34 -13.38
C MET A 390 9.13 -7.36 -14.65
N GLY A 391 10.43 -7.70 -14.56
CA GLY A 391 11.35 -7.94 -15.67
C GLY A 391 11.41 -9.39 -16.13
N SER A 392 10.55 -10.29 -15.65
CA SER A 392 10.44 -11.65 -16.17
C SER A 392 9.76 -11.67 -17.54
N ILE A 393 9.98 -12.72 -18.32
CA ILE A 393 9.41 -12.83 -19.68
C ILE A 393 7.89 -12.71 -19.61
N SER A 394 7.23 -13.50 -18.76
CA SER A 394 5.77 -13.52 -18.69
C SER A 394 5.18 -12.21 -18.19
N ALA A 395 5.83 -11.51 -17.24
CA ALA A 395 5.38 -10.21 -16.79
C ALA A 395 5.52 -9.15 -17.91
N MET A 396 6.62 -9.18 -18.66
CA MET A 396 6.82 -8.28 -19.80
C MET A 396 5.82 -8.54 -20.93
N GLU A 397 5.49 -9.79 -21.22
CA GLU A 397 4.47 -10.15 -22.22
C GLU A 397 3.07 -9.65 -21.84
N GLN A 398 2.77 -9.57 -20.55
CA GLN A 398 1.49 -9.07 -20.03
C GLN A 398 1.40 -7.54 -19.88
N GLY A 399 2.51 -6.79 -20.09
CA GLY A 399 2.43 -5.32 -20.11
C GLY A 399 3.61 -4.55 -19.48
N SER A 400 4.53 -5.20 -18.76
CA SER A 400 5.62 -4.48 -18.06
C SER A 400 6.85 -4.13 -18.93
N LYS A 401 6.76 -4.26 -20.27
CA LYS A 401 7.85 -3.94 -21.22
C LYS A 401 8.32 -2.49 -21.11
N ASP A 402 7.42 -1.56 -20.85
CA ASP A 402 7.71 -0.13 -20.71
C ASP A 402 8.62 0.16 -19.52
N ARG A 403 8.49 -0.57 -18.41
CA ARG A 403 9.35 -0.48 -17.23
C ARG A 403 10.83 -0.69 -17.56
N TYR A 404 11.11 -1.55 -18.56
CA TYR A 404 12.45 -1.94 -18.99
C TYR A 404 12.84 -1.38 -20.37
N PHE A 405 12.12 -0.38 -20.87
CA PHE A 405 12.36 0.28 -22.17
C PHE A 405 12.41 -0.68 -23.36
N GLN A 406 11.67 -1.80 -23.31
CA GLN A 406 11.64 -2.83 -24.33
C GLN A 406 10.32 -2.83 -25.15
N GLN A 407 9.63 -1.72 -25.20
CA GLN A 407 8.47 -1.54 -26.06
C GLN A 407 8.86 -1.70 -27.55
N GLY A 408 8.08 -2.50 -28.27
CA GLY A 408 8.35 -2.76 -29.70
C GLY A 408 9.41 -3.81 -29.99
N ASN A 409 10.13 -4.32 -29.00
CA ASN A 409 11.12 -5.39 -29.21
C ASN A 409 10.43 -6.72 -29.55
N LYS A 410 10.88 -7.37 -30.66
CA LYS A 410 10.39 -8.72 -31.06
C LYS A 410 10.90 -9.81 -30.12
N LYS A 411 12.08 -9.65 -29.55
CA LYS A 411 12.71 -10.57 -28.59
C LYS A 411 13.06 -9.79 -27.32
N LEU A 412 12.60 -10.29 -26.17
CA LEU A 412 12.80 -9.66 -24.87
C LEU A 412 14.11 -10.12 -24.24
N VAL A 413 14.74 -9.23 -23.49
CA VAL A 413 15.88 -9.53 -22.61
C VAL A 413 15.39 -9.39 -21.16
N PRO A 414 15.17 -10.50 -20.44
CA PRO A 414 14.63 -10.45 -19.09
C PRO A 414 15.67 -9.95 -18.09
N GLU A 415 15.22 -9.12 -17.16
CA GLU A 415 15.98 -8.64 -15.99
C GLU A 415 15.33 -9.11 -14.67
N GLY A 416 14.61 -10.20 -14.71
CA GLY A 416 13.94 -10.82 -13.59
C GLY A 416 13.60 -12.28 -13.85
N VAL A 417 13.39 -13.01 -12.77
CA VAL A 417 13.02 -14.43 -12.79
C VAL A 417 11.62 -14.64 -12.26
N GLU A 418 11.10 -15.83 -12.49
CA GLU A 418 9.85 -16.35 -11.92
C GLU A 418 10.17 -17.51 -11.00
N GLY A 419 9.44 -17.60 -9.91
CA GLY A 419 9.61 -18.64 -8.92
C GLY A 419 8.40 -18.74 -8.02
N ARG A 420 8.57 -19.40 -6.91
CA ARG A 420 7.56 -19.57 -5.87
C ARG A 420 8.13 -19.24 -4.51
N VAL A 421 7.28 -18.73 -3.63
CA VAL A 421 7.59 -18.48 -2.23
C VAL A 421 6.68 -19.31 -1.33
N PRO A 422 7.13 -19.73 -0.14
CA PRO A 422 6.26 -20.44 0.80
C PRO A 422 5.01 -19.62 1.11
N TYR A 423 3.86 -20.30 1.20
CA TYR A 423 2.63 -19.71 1.71
C TYR A 423 2.79 -19.35 3.19
N LYS A 424 2.39 -18.13 3.56
CA LYS A 424 2.62 -17.55 4.89
C LYS A 424 1.35 -17.31 5.71
N GLY A 425 0.15 -17.61 5.16
CA GLY A 425 -1.11 -17.25 5.81
C GLY A 425 -1.47 -15.77 5.65
N ALA A 426 -2.22 -15.24 6.61
CA ALA A 426 -2.71 -13.87 6.55
C ALA A 426 -1.58 -12.83 6.60
N LEU A 427 -1.73 -11.74 5.84
CA LEU A 427 -0.78 -10.62 5.83
C LEU A 427 -0.59 -10.02 7.23
N ALA A 428 -1.66 -9.91 8.00
CA ALA A 428 -1.63 -9.34 9.35
C ALA A 428 -0.59 -10.01 10.26
N ASP A 429 -0.46 -11.34 10.20
CA ASP A 429 0.53 -12.08 11.00
C ASP A 429 1.96 -11.73 10.59
N THR A 430 2.21 -11.62 9.28
CA THR A 430 3.52 -11.21 8.75
C THR A 430 3.84 -9.78 9.18
N VAL A 431 2.91 -8.83 9.03
CA VAL A 431 3.10 -7.43 9.43
C VAL A 431 3.32 -7.32 10.94
N TYR A 432 2.60 -8.08 11.74
CA TYR A 432 2.79 -8.10 13.20
C TYR A 432 4.23 -8.47 13.58
N GLN A 433 4.81 -9.53 12.98
CA GLN A 433 6.19 -9.95 13.24
C GLN A 433 7.20 -8.88 12.76
N LEU A 434 6.98 -8.29 11.59
CA LEU A 434 7.86 -7.26 11.04
C LEU A 434 7.86 -6.00 11.92
N MET A 435 6.69 -5.56 12.36
CA MET A 435 6.57 -4.37 13.23
C MET A 435 7.05 -4.65 14.64
N GLY A 436 6.91 -5.87 15.13
CA GLY A 436 7.50 -6.30 16.40
C GLY A 436 9.03 -6.19 16.37
N GLY A 437 9.67 -6.67 15.28
CA GLY A 437 11.11 -6.54 15.11
C GLY A 437 11.58 -5.08 14.96
N LEU A 438 10.81 -4.24 14.23
CA LEU A 438 11.10 -2.81 14.14
C LEU A 438 11.03 -2.12 15.51
N ARG A 439 9.97 -2.38 16.29
CA ARG A 439 9.84 -1.85 17.66
C ARG A 439 10.99 -2.25 18.56
N SER A 440 11.43 -3.51 18.48
CA SER A 440 12.61 -3.99 19.24
C SER A 440 13.86 -3.24 18.82
N GLY A 441 14.12 -3.08 17.51
CA GLY A 441 15.28 -2.34 17.00
C GLY A 441 15.29 -0.88 17.46
N MET A 442 14.13 -0.20 17.41
CA MET A 442 13.97 1.17 17.92
C MET A 442 14.25 1.24 19.42
N GLY A 443 13.76 0.28 20.20
CA GLY A 443 14.06 0.19 21.62
C GLY A 443 15.55 0.04 21.90
N TYR A 444 16.28 -0.81 21.17
CA TYR A 444 17.73 -0.94 21.29
C TYR A 444 18.50 0.32 20.89
N CYS A 445 17.99 1.10 19.94
CA CYS A 445 18.62 2.35 19.51
C CYS A 445 18.20 3.57 20.35
N GLY A 446 17.27 3.42 21.32
CA GLY A 446 16.74 4.52 22.12
C GLY A 446 15.90 5.50 21.32
N ALA A 447 15.29 5.08 20.21
CA ALA A 447 14.49 5.90 19.33
C ALA A 447 12.98 5.70 19.58
N ALA A 448 12.29 6.73 20.05
CA ALA A 448 10.87 6.69 20.30
C ALA A 448 10.02 6.85 19.02
N THR A 449 10.59 7.43 17.97
CA THR A 449 9.94 7.69 16.68
C THR A 449 10.79 7.22 15.50
N ILE A 450 10.15 7.06 14.35
CA ILE A 450 10.86 6.75 13.08
C ILE A 450 11.90 7.82 12.75
N GLU A 451 11.59 9.10 13.00
CA GLU A 451 12.51 10.19 12.71
C GLU A 451 13.74 10.14 13.62
N GLU A 452 13.57 9.88 14.93
CA GLU A 452 14.69 9.69 15.85
C GLU A 452 15.60 8.51 15.45
N LEU A 453 15.05 7.42 14.92
CA LEU A 453 15.84 6.31 14.41
C LEU A 453 16.64 6.72 13.16
N ARG A 454 16.06 7.53 12.27
CA ARG A 454 16.74 8.08 11.09
C ARG A 454 17.91 8.99 11.47
N GLU A 455 17.72 9.82 12.49
CA GLU A 455 18.70 10.83 12.92
C GLU A 455 19.82 10.23 13.77
N ASN A 456 19.50 9.29 14.67
CA ASN A 456 20.40 8.84 15.72
C ASN A 456 20.95 7.42 15.50
N GLY A 457 20.47 6.68 14.49
CA GLY A 457 20.94 5.31 14.22
C GLY A 457 22.39 5.28 13.74
N GLU A 458 23.26 4.60 14.49
CA GLU A 458 24.68 4.45 14.14
C GLU A 458 24.98 3.03 13.67
N PHE A 459 25.84 2.90 12.65
CA PHE A 459 26.21 1.62 12.07
C PHE A 459 27.64 1.21 12.38
N VAL A 460 27.83 -0.09 12.59
CA VAL A 460 29.11 -0.78 12.49
C VAL A 460 29.14 -1.64 11.23
N ARG A 461 30.24 -1.60 10.48
CA ARG A 461 30.47 -2.53 9.37
C ARG A 461 30.88 -3.89 9.92
N ILE A 462 30.37 -4.95 9.33
CA ILE A 462 30.71 -6.33 9.69
C ILE A 462 31.36 -7.05 8.52
N THR A 463 32.07 -8.13 8.83
CA THR A 463 32.65 -9.03 7.84
C THR A 463 31.70 -10.20 7.56
N GLY A 464 31.99 -11.02 6.55
CA GLY A 464 31.26 -12.27 6.34
C GLY A 464 31.29 -13.23 7.55
N ALA A 465 32.30 -13.12 8.44
CA ALA A 465 32.33 -13.84 9.70
C ALA A 465 31.30 -13.27 10.69
N GLY A 466 31.20 -11.94 10.80
CA GLY A 466 30.19 -11.26 11.62
C GLY A 466 28.77 -11.51 11.12
N LEU A 467 28.56 -11.64 9.81
CA LEU A 467 27.26 -12.05 9.27
C LEU A 467 26.87 -13.47 9.72
N ARG A 468 27.81 -14.44 9.68
CA ARG A 468 27.55 -15.79 10.16
C ARG A 468 27.28 -15.82 11.66
N GLU A 469 28.01 -15.04 12.46
CA GLU A 469 27.78 -14.90 13.90
C GLU A 469 26.38 -14.33 14.21
N SER A 470 25.82 -13.51 13.31
CA SER A 470 24.49 -12.89 13.46
C SER A 470 23.34 -13.89 13.28
N HIS A 471 23.58 -15.04 12.68
CA HIS A 471 22.59 -16.11 12.52
C HIS A 471 22.80 -17.21 13.57
N PRO A 472 21.72 -17.95 13.95
CA PRO A 472 21.89 -19.14 14.78
C PRO A 472 22.94 -20.07 14.19
N HIS A 473 23.96 -20.41 14.98
CA HIS A 473 25.07 -21.31 14.60
C HIS A 473 25.32 -22.33 15.70
N ASP A 474 25.98 -23.42 15.35
CA ASP A 474 26.32 -24.55 16.27
C ASP A 474 25.11 -25.19 16.99
N ILE A 475 23.90 -25.07 16.37
CA ILE A 475 22.64 -25.62 16.90
C ILE A 475 21.74 -26.11 15.74
N ASN A 476 21.04 -27.22 15.99
CA ASN A 476 19.96 -27.65 15.12
C ASN A 476 18.64 -27.04 15.59
N ILE A 477 18.01 -26.25 14.75
CA ILE A 477 16.70 -25.65 15.06
C ILE A 477 15.63 -26.73 15.04
N THR A 478 15.06 -27.02 16.20
CA THR A 478 13.99 -28.04 16.36
C THR A 478 12.58 -27.44 16.32
N LYS A 479 12.45 -26.11 16.51
CA LYS A 479 11.21 -25.37 16.44
C LYS A 479 11.48 -24.04 15.74
N GLU A 480 10.90 -23.85 14.58
CA GLU A 480 11.01 -22.59 13.81
C GLU A 480 10.36 -21.44 14.57
N ALA A 481 10.99 -20.25 14.51
CA ALA A 481 10.41 -19.01 14.98
C ALA A 481 9.57 -18.38 13.84
N PRO A 482 8.43 -17.73 14.15
CA PRO A 482 7.56 -17.17 13.12
C PRO A 482 8.21 -16.04 12.32
N ASN A 483 9.27 -15.44 12.84
CA ASN A 483 10.00 -14.31 12.26
C ASN A 483 11.43 -14.67 11.79
N TYR A 484 11.80 -15.95 11.86
CA TYR A 484 13.09 -16.43 11.38
C TYR A 484 12.94 -17.75 10.62
N SER A 485 13.41 -17.79 9.40
CA SER A 485 13.48 -18.98 8.56
C SER A 485 14.91 -19.17 8.07
N SER A 486 15.43 -20.37 8.17
CA SER A 486 16.73 -20.75 7.64
C SER A 486 16.75 -21.03 6.13
N MET A 487 15.60 -20.89 5.46
CA MET A 487 15.50 -21.02 4.00
C MET A 487 15.86 -19.69 3.35
N GLY A 488 17.11 -19.50 3.04
CA GLY A 488 17.71 -18.47 2.21
C GLY A 488 18.53 -19.09 1.12
#